data_07131353b3fb20cc7160df0f383f65d2
#
_entry.id   07131353b3fb20cc7160df0f383f65d2
#
_cell.length_a   1.000
_cell.length_b   1.000
_cell.length_c   1.000
_cell.angle_alpha   90.00
_cell.angle_beta   90.00
_cell.angle_gamma   90.00
#
_symmetry.space_group_name_H-M   'P 1'
#
loop_
_entity.id
_entity.type
_entity.pdbx_description
1 polymer ?
#
loop_
_entity_poly.entity_id
_entity_poly.type
_entity_poly.pdbx_seq_one_letter_code
_entity_poly.pdbx_strand_id
1 'polypeptide(L)'
;MTTLRDKLLANNEKINWYPDNIKNGRFGKFLENVIDWGISRDRYWGTPLPIWECECGHRECIGSIEELKTKGINVPEDIELHKPYIDKVHLNCPHCNKEMKRTAEVIDCWFDSGSMPFAQHHYPFENKELFEANYPAQFISEAVDQTRGWFYTLLAISTAIFDRNPFENCIVLGHVLDKKGLKMSKSKGNVVDPFEVLDSQGADATRWHFYTASAPWLPTRFSIEDVAETQRKFLSTLWNVYSFYVLYAELDSFNPLDYKDFVSDNVMDKWIMSKLNTLVKDVDDHLNNYRITQAALEIEEFTDELSNWYVRRNRARYWSEELTDDKIGAYTTLYRVLVTLCKVAAPFVPFITEEIYQNLVVNLDENALESIHLGAWPEVDEKAIDKKLEEKMDLAYKIVKLGRSARNGANIKNRQPLSKMLLSTSELPDYYGDIIKDELNIKEVELGADLSKYVNFEIKPNLPVLGRAYGKLIPAIRKEIASRNQMELAQKIQNGGVEVITVDGNEIELNAENLLVTMQGLEGFAFAGEGSVGVVLDTTITDELREEGHVREIISKIQNMRKESGFEVADKITLYVAENDMLLDVIKKFEDVIKKETLTEEIVYNGDADYSEAKVNGEILKMAVSKRA
;
A
#
# COMPACT_ATOMS: atom_id res chain seq x y z
N MET A 1 -17.25 -18.03 -36.89
CA MET A 1 -16.99 -16.88 -36.02
C MET A 1 -17.23 -15.56 -36.74
N THR A 2 -16.89 -15.48 -38.01
CA THR A 2 -17.14 -14.30 -38.87
C THR A 2 -18.61 -13.85 -38.89
N THR A 3 -19.56 -14.79 -38.90
CA THR A 3 -21.01 -14.50 -38.80
C THR A 3 -21.47 -13.99 -37.44
N LEU A 4 -20.69 -14.21 -36.37
CA LEU A 4 -21.00 -13.77 -34.99
C LEU A 4 -20.26 -12.47 -34.61
N ARG A 5 -19.42 -11.91 -35.49
CA ARG A 5 -18.54 -10.78 -35.20
C ARG A 5 -19.27 -9.61 -34.54
N ASP A 6 -20.38 -9.17 -35.11
CA ASP A 6 -21.10 -7.99 -34.61
C ASP A 6 -21.72 -8.26 -33.23
N LYS A 7 -22.17 -9.50 -32.97
CA LYS A 7 -22.65 -9.93 -31.65
C LYS A 7 -21.52 -10.05 -30.63
N LEU A 8 -20.33 -10.53 -31.04
CA LEU A 8 -19.15 -10.59 -30.19
C LEU A 8 -18.74 -9.18 -29.75
N LEU A 9 -18.73 -8.21 -30.64
CA LEU A 9 -18.44 -6.81 -30.33
C LEU A 9 -19.50 -6.22 -29.39
N ALA A 10 -20.78 -6.45 -29.67
CA ALA A 10 -21.87 -5.96 -28.81
C ALA A 10 -21.85 -6.56 -27.40
N ASN A 11 -21.47 -7.84 -27.26
CA ASN A 11 -21.33 -8.47 -25.94
C ASN A 11 -20.04 -8.02 -25.22
N ASN A 12 -18.95 -7.73 -25.96
CA ASN A 12 -17.75 -7.15 -25.38
C ASN A 12 -18.00 -5.74 -24.79
N GLU A 13 -18.87 -4.93 -25.39
CA GLU A 13 -19.22 -3.61 -24.86
C GLU A 13 -19.85 -3.67 -23.45
N LYS A 14 -20.51 -4.77 -23.10
CA LYS A 14 -21.12 -5.00 -21.79
C LYS A 14 -20.12 -5.36 -20.68
N ILE A 15 -18.86 -5.67 -21.04
CA ILE A 15 -17.83 -6.09 -20.11
C ILE A 15 -17.04 -4.88 -19.63
N ASN A 16 -16.81 -4.80 -18.32
CA ASN A 16 -15.88 -3.85 -17.71
C ASN A 16 -14.46 -4.44 -17.72
N TRP A 17 -13.57 -3.82 -18.46
CA TRP A 17 -12.19 -4.23 -18.57
C TRP A 17 -11.27 -3.35 -17.72
N TYR A 18 -10.38 -3.96 -16.98
CA TYR A 18 -9.33 -3.30 -16.21
C TYR A 18 -7.95 -3.78 -16.72
N PRO A 19 -7.19 -2.92 -17.46
CA PRO A 19 -7.50 -1.53 -17.83
C PRO A 19 -8.52 -1.42 -18.98
N ASP A 20 -9.25 -0.33 -19.00
CA ASP A 20 -10.33 -0.07 -19.96
C ASP A 20 -9.87 -0.11 -21.44
N ASN A 21 -8.63 0.26 -21.71
CA ASN A 21 -8.07 0.25 -23.06
C ASN A 21 -8.00 -1.15 -23.73
N ILE A 22 -8.17 -2.22 -22.96
CA ILE A 22 -8.25 -3.60 -23.50
C ILE A 22 -9.53 -3.78 -24.31
N LYS A 23 -10.66 -3.21 -23.86
CA LYS A 23 -11.99 -3.32 -24.48
C LYS A 23 -11.95 -3.01 -25.98
N ASN A 24 -11.52 -1.80 -26.34
CA ASN A 24 -11.48 -1.30 -27.72
C ASN A 24 -10.09 -1.40 -28.36
N GLY A 25 -9.07 -1.68 -27.54
CA GLY A 25 -7.69 -1.86 -27.99
C GLY A 25 -7.38 -3.30 -28.41
N ARG A 26 -6.62 -3.99 -27.58
CA ARG A 26 -6.08 -5.32 -27.89
C ARG A 26 -7.19 -6.37 -28.17
N PHE A 27 -8.24 -6.41 -27.34
CA PHE A 27 -9.30 -7.40 -27.47
C PHE A 27 -10.32 -6.99 -28.53
N GLY A 28 -10.80 -5.74 -28.51
CA GLY A 28 -11.76 -5.25 -29.51
C GLY A 28 -11.23 -5.36 -30.94
N LYS A 29 -9.99 -4.92 -31.19
CA LYS A 29 -9.35 -5.05 -32.52
C LYS A 29 -9.16 -6.51 -32.95
N PHE A 30 -8.96 -7.43 -32.02
CA PHE A 30 -8.93 -8.85 -32.34
C PHE A 30 -10.32 -9.35 -32.79
N LEU A 31 -11.39 -8.93 -32.09
CA LEU A 31 -12.77 -9.30 -32.45
C LEU A 31 -13.22 -8.70 -33.79
N GLU A 32 -12.82 -7.46 -34.12
CA GLU A 32 -13.06 -6.82 -35.42
C GLU A 32 -12.50 -7.64 -36.57
N ASN A 33 -11.37 -8.30 -36.36
CA ASN A 33 -10.66 -9.09 -37.33
C ASN A 33 -10.76 -10.60 -37.07
N VAL A 34 -11.82 -11.04 -36.37
CA VAL A 34 -12.00 -12.46 -36.05
C VAL A 34 -12.14 -13.31 -37.30
N ILE A 35 -11.43 -14.43 -37.30
CA ILE A 35 -11.52 -15.47 -38.33
C ILE A 35 -12.29 -16.68 -37.79
N ASP A 36 -12.74 -17.56 -38.70
CA ASP A 36 -13.44 -18.77 -38.29
C ASP A 36 -12.51 -19.70 -37.50
N TRP A 37 -13.04 -20.26 -36.44
CA TRP A 37 -12.33 -21.15 -35.52
C TRP A 37 -12.56 -22.61 -35.94
N GLY A 38 -11.53 -23.29 -36.40
CA GLY A 38 -11.57 -24.73 -36.63
C GLY A 38 -11.51 -25.46 -35.28
N ILE A 39 -12.60 -26.09 -34.89
CA ILE A 39 -12.74 -26.71 -33.55
C ILE A 39 -12.30 -28.17 -33.50
N SER A 40 -12.03 -28.84 -34.65
CA SER A 40 -11.57 -30.21 -34.69
C SER A 40 -10.05 -30.33 -34.54
N ARG A 41 -9.60 -31.36 -33.80
CA ARG A 41 -8.19 -31.68 -33.60
C ARG A 41 -7.94 -33.17 -33.91
N ASP A 42 -6.92 -33.45 -34.71
CA ASP A 42 -6.43 -34.81 -34.95
C ASP A 42 -5.51 -35.22 -33.78
N ARG A 43 -6.16 -35.69 -32.71
CA ARG A 43 -5.50 -36.17 -31.47
C ARG A 43 -6.25 -37.36 -30.92
N TYR A 44 -5.51 -38.23 -30.21
CA TYR A 44 -6.11 -39.38 -29.54
C TYR A 44 -6.92 -38.97 -28.32
N TRP A 45 -6.33 -38.18 -27.40
CA TRP A 45 -6.96 -37.77 -26.15
C TRP A 45 -7.58 -36.38 -26.24
N GLY A 46 -8.76 -36.26 -25.72
CA GLY A 46 -9.58 -35.06 -25.62
C GLY A 46 -11.07 -35.44 -25.69
N THR A 47 -11.94 -34.42 -25.64
CA THR A 47 -13.40 -34.59 -25.78
C THR A 47 -13.73 -34.99 -27.23
N PRO A 48 -14.25 -36.21 -27.50
CA PRO A 48 -14.57 -36.63 -28.83
C PRO A 48 -15.69 -35.79 -29.46
N LEU A 49 -15.54 -35.40 -30.74
CA LEU A 49 -16.61 -34.73 -31.45
C LEU A 49 -17.84 -35.64 -31.54
N PRO A 50 -19.05 -35.18 -31.12
CA PRO A 50 -20.25 -36.00 -31.11
C PRO A 50 -20.92 -36.03 -32.51
N ILE A 51 -20.13 -36.27 -33.55
CA ILE A 51 -20.57 -36.23 -34.95
C ILE A 51 -20.34 -37.62 -35.60
N TRP A 52 -21.41 -38.19 -36.14
CA TRP A 52 -21.38 -39.42 -36.94
C TRP A 52 -21.55 -39.09 -38.42
N GLU A 53 -20.79 -39.72 -39.28
CA GLU A 53 -20.81 -39.52 -40.71
C GLU A 53 -21.17 -40.82 -41.45
N CYS A 54 -21.97 -40.69 -42.49
CA CYS A 54 -22.33 -41.76 -43.38
C CYS A 54 -21.59 -41.64 -44.71
N GLU A 55 -21.29 -42.75 -45.38
CA GLU A 55 -20.72 -42.78 -46.70
C GLU A 55 -21.57 -42.01 -47.73
N CYS A 56 -22.87 -41.83 -47.52
CA CYS A 56 -23.73 -41.02 -48.39
C CYS A 56 -23.58 -39.51 -48.18
N GLY A 57 -22.70 -39.07 -47.25
CA GLY A 57 -22.47 -37.69 -46.94
C GLY A 57 -23.39 -37.10 -45.84
N HIS A 58 -24.33 -37.88 -45.30
CA HIS A 58 -25.16 -37.46 -44.20
C HIS A 58 -24.35 -37.39 -42.89
N ARG A 59 -24.54 -36.31 -42.12
CA ARG A 59 -23.92 -36.10 -40.80
C ARG A 59 -24.99 -35.94 -39.76
N GLU A 60 -24.75 -36.52 -38.59
CA GLU A 60 -25.61 -36.38 -37.41
C GLU A 60 -24.78 -35.96 -36.20
N CYS A 61 -25.24 -34.93 -35.49
CA CYS A 61 -24.64 -34.47 -34.26
C CYS A 61 -25.54 -34.93 -33.09
N ILE A 62 -24.98 -35.65 -32.16
CA ILE A 62 -25.69 -36.19 -30.97
C ILE A 62 -25.51 -35.22 -29.79
N GLY A 63 -26.60 -34.78 -29.21
CA GLY A 63 -26.63 -33.74 -28.17
C GLY A 63 -26.72 -34.26 -26.72
N SER A 64 -27.07 -35.54 -26.51
CA SER A 64 -27.17 -36.11 -25.16
C SER A 64 -26.91 -37.63 -25.14
N ILE A 65 -26.67 -38.16 -23.94
CA ILE A 65 -26.54 -39.63 -23.73
C ILE A 65 -27.85 -40.34 -24.04
N GLU A 66 -28.99 -39.75 -23.72
CA GLU A 66 -30.32 -40.31 -24.04
C GLU A 66 -30.57 -40.38 -25.53
N GLU A 67 -30.15 -39.33 -26.26
CA GLU A 67 -30.24 -39.33 -27.72
C GLU A 67 -29.31 -40.39 -28.32
N LEU A 68 -28.06 -40.51 -27.76
CA LEU A 68 -27.13 -41.54 -28.17
C LEU A 68 -27.69 -42.95 -27.94
N LYS A 69 -28.30 -43.22 -26.81
CA LYS A 69 -28.94 -44.50 -26.48
C LYS A 69 -30.13 -44.79 -27.38
N THR A 70 -30.86 -43.76 -27.77
CA THR A 70 -32.05 -43.92 -28.63
C THR A 70 -31.69 -44.19 -30.10
N LYS A 71 -30.66 -43.50 -30.62
CA LYS A 71 -30.25 -43.60 -32.04
C LYS A 71 -29.12 -44.59 -32.28
N GLY A 72 -28.36 -44.90 -31.24
CA GLY A 72 -27.16 -45.75 -31.31
C GLY A 72 -27.46 -47.24 -31.38
N ILE A 73 -26.55 -47.99 -31.97
CA ILE A 73 -26.63 -49.45 -32.10
C ILE A 73 -25.81 -50.06 -30.94
N ASN A 74 -26.49 -50.81 -30.06
CA ASN A 74 -25.87 -51.54 -28.94
C ASN A 74 -25.06 -50.62 -28.00
N VAL A 75 -25.61 -49.47 -27.65
CA VAL A 75 -24.98 -48.52 -26.71
C VAL A 75 -24.99 -49.11 -25.30
N PRO A 76 -23.85 -49.28 -24.63
CA PRO A 76 -23.80 -49.72 -23.24
C PRO A 76 -24.60 -48.77 -22.29
N GLU A 77 -25.15 -49.31 -21.22
CA GLU A 77 -25.89 -48.53 -20.21
C GLU A 77 -25.01 -47.46 -19.55
N ASP A 78 -23.76 -47.82 -19.26
CA ASP A 78 -22.69 -47.03 -18.66
C ASP A 78 -21.64 -46.58 -19.68
N ILE A 79 -22.03 -46.13 -20.86
CA ILE A 79 -21.11 -45.77 -21.96
C ILE A 79 -20.06 -44.74 -21.49
N GLU A 80 -18.81 -45.07 -21.66
CA GLU A 80 -17.69 -44.14 -21.53
C GLU A 80 -17.55 -43.30 -22.81
N LEU A 81 -17.65 -41.98 -22.70
CA LEU A 81 -17.68 -41.06 -23.84
C LEU A 81 -16.30 -40.74 -24.44
N HIS A 82 -15.20 -41.20 -23.83
CA HIS A 82 -13.86 -41.04 -24.38
C HIS A 82 -13.48 -42.16 -25.34
N LYS A 83 -12.43 -41.90 -26.14
CA LYS A 83 -11.81 -42.95 -26.96
C LYS A 83 -11.15 -44.02 -26.08
N PRO A 84 -11.17 -45.30 -26.47
CA PRO A 84 -11.71 -45.86 -27.71
C PRO A 84 -13.18 -46.32 -27.61
N TYR A 85 -13.84 -46.05 -26.49
CA TYR A 85 -15.17 -46.60 -26.20
C TYR A 85 -16.25 -46.02 -27.09
N ILE A 86 -16.31 -44.70 -27.20
CA ILE A 86 -17.31 -44.00 -28.02
C ILE A 86 -17.18 -44.30 -29.51
N ASP A 87 -15.95 -44.63 -29.98
CA ASP A 87 -15.70 -44.95 -31.37
C ASP A 87 -16.33 -46.29 -31.79
N LYS A 88 -16.74 -47.13 -30.85
CA LYS A 88 -17.46 -48.39 -31.06
C LYS A 88 -18.96 -48.21 -31.22
N VAL A 89 -19.48 -47.07 -30.96
CA VAL A 89 -20.90 -46.74 -31.08
C VAL A 89 -21.17 -46.29 -32.51
N HIS A 90 -22.10 -46.95 -33.16
CA HIS A 90 -22.54 -46.66 -34.53
C HIS A 90 -23.99 -46.20 -34.54
N LEU A 91 -24.42 -45.47 -35.60
CA LEU A 91 -25.80 -45.08 -35.80
C LEU A 91 -26.30 -45.66 -37.14
N ASN A 92 -27.61 -45.74 -37.30
CA ASN A 92 -28.21 -46.01 -38.60
C ASN A 92 -28.49 -44.70 -39.36
N CYS A 93 -28.02 -44.58 -40.58
CA CYS A 93 -28.26 -43.39 -41.38
C CYS A 93 -29.76 -43.28 -41.75
N PRO A 94 -30.44 -42.17 -41.43
CA PRO A 94 -31.85 -41.99 -41.74
C PRO A 94 -32.12 -41.85 -43.25
N HIS A 95 -31.09 -41.58 -44.05
CA HIS A 95 -31.25 -41.38 -45.50
C HIS A 95 -31.00 -42.66 -46.32
N CYS A 96 -30.09 -43.52 -45.92
CA CYS A 96 -29.70 -44.67 -46.71
C CYS A 96 -29.64 -45.99 -45.95
N ASN A 97 -30.00 -45.98 -44.65
CA ASN A 97 -29.97 -47.10 -43.70
C ASN A 97 -28.61 -47.82 -43.57
N LYS A 98 -27.52 -47.19 -44.06
CA LYS A 98 -26.15 -47.68 -43.82
C LYS A 98 -25.68 -47.25 -42.45
N GLU A 99 -24.69 -47.97 -41.94
CA GLU A 99 -24.01 -47.67 -40.70
C GLU A 99 -23.21 -46.37 -40.79
N MET A 100 -23.36 -45.51 -39.79
CA MET A 100 -22.61 -44.26 -39.60
C MET A 100 -21.53 -44.48 -38.55
N LYS A 101 -20.36 -43.89 -38.74
CA LYS A 101 -19.24 -43.93 -37.83
C LYS A 101 -18.96 -42.53 -37.28
N ARG A 102 -18.54 -42.47 -36.02
CA ARG A 102 -18.11 -41.24 -35.43
C ARG A 102 -16.86 -40.70 -36.14
N THR A 103 -16.74 -39.39 -36.33
CA THR A 103 -15.53 -38.73 -36.81
C THR A 103 -14.36 -39.00 -35.87
N ALA A 104 -13.14 -39.21 -36.42
CA ALA A 104 -11.99 -39.63 -35.62
C ALA A 104 -11.46 -38.53 -34.65
N GLU A 105 -11.76 -37.29 -34.98
CA GLU A 105 -11.24 -36.11 -34.28
C GLU A 105 -11.84 -35.91 -32.89
N VAL A 106 -11.11 -35.11 -32.08
CA VAL A 106 -11.58 -34.57 -30.80
C VAL A 106 -11.79 -33.07 -30.94
N ILE A 107 -12.53 -32.47 -30.03
CA ILE A 107 -12.75 -31.02 -29.99
C ILE A 107 -11.49 -30.30 -29.47
N ASP A 108 -11.32 -29.05 -29.86
CA ASP A 108 -10.26 -28.18 -29.34
C ASP A 108 -10.43 -27.97 -27.82
N CYS A 109 -9.36 -28.17 -27.05
CA CYS A 109 -9.36 -27.97 -25.61
C CYS A 109 -9.78 -26.53 -25.18
N TRP A 110 -9.61 -25.55 -26.08
CA TRP A 110 -10.13 -24.21 -25.87
C TRP A 110 -11.66 -24.13 -25.93
N PHE A 111 -12.32 -25.06 -26.63
CA PHE A 111 -13.76 -25.20 -26.57
C PHE A 111 -14.20 -25.73 -25.19
N ASP A 112 -13.54 -26.76 -24.69
CA ASP A 112 -13.81 -27.30 -23.35
C ASP A 112 -13.68 -26.21 -22.28
N SER A 113 -12.56 -25.46 -22.27
CA SER A 113 -12.33 -24.40 -21.30
C SER A 113 -13.30 -23.22 -21.44
N GLY A 114 -13.72 -22.89 -22.68
CA GLY A 114 -14.70 -21.84 -22.96
C GLY A 114 -16.13 -22.24 -22.62
N SER A 115 -16.40 -23.55 -22.50
CA SER A 115 -17.69 -24.12 -22.08
C SER A 115 -17.85 -24.25 -20.58
N MET A 116 -16.78 -24.02 -19.80
CA MET A 116 -16.74 -24.21 -18.35
C MET A 116 -17.92 -23.56 -17.61
N PRO A 117 -18.35 -22.31 -17.92
CA PRO A 117 -19.41 -21.65 -17.16
C PRO A 117 -20.72 -22.45 -17.03
N PHE A 118 -21.08 -23.21 -18.05
CA PHE A 118 -22.31 -24.03 -18.05
C PHE A 118 -22.01 -25.52 -17.94
N ALA A 119 -20.88 -26.01 -18.48
CA ALA A 119 -20.52 -27.40 -18.44
C ALA A 119 -20.29 -27.92 -17.00
N GLN A 120 -19.70 -27.12 -16.12
CA GLN A 120 -19.52 -27.46 -14.70
C GLN A 120 -20.82 -27.74 -13.96
N HIS A 121 -21.92 -27.18 -14.42
CA HIS A 121 -23.25 -27.37 -13.84
C HIS A 121 -24.06 -28.45 -14.54
N HIS A 122 -23.51 -29.10 -15.59
CA HIS A 122 -24.20 -30.01 -16.50
C HIS A 122 -25.48 -29.37 -17.09
N TYR A 123 -25.44 -28.03 -17.31
CA TYR A 123 -26.53 -27.29 -17.92
C TYR A 123 -26.71 -27.69 -19.42
N PRO A 124 -27.92 -27.83 -19.96
CA PRO A 124 -29.23 -27.50 -19.34
C PRO A 124 -29.90 -28.67 -18.61
N PHE A 125 -29.25 -29.83 -18.47
CA PHE A 125 -29.83 -31.05 -17.96
C PHE A 125 -29.97 -31.07 -16.44
N GLU A 126 -29.01 -30.44 -15.73
CA GLU A 126 -28.97 -30.32 -14.27
C GLU A 126 -28.64 -28.88 -13.85
N ASN A 127 -28.86 -28.56 -12.56
CA ASN A 127 -28.45 -27.31 -11.91
C ASN A 127 -28.81 -26.00 -12.65
N LYS A 128 -29.93 -26.01 -13.40
CA LYS A 128 -30.34 -24.88 -14.23
C LYS A 128 -30.48 -23.59 -13.43
N GLU A 129 -31.16 -23.63 -12.29
CA GLU A 129 -31.37 -22.46 -11.45
C GLU A 129 -30.05 -21.89 -10.90
N LEU A 130 -29.14 -22.77 -10.51
CA LEU A 130 -27.81 -22.37 -10.02
C LEU A 130 -26.99 -21.70 -11.10
N PHE A 131 -27.01 -22.21 -12.33
CA PHE A 131 -26.35 -21.59 -13.48
C PHE A 131 -26.98 -20.21 -13.79
N GLU A 132 -28.29 -20.14 -13.90
CA GLU A 132 -28.98 -18.89 -14.26
C GLU A 132 -28.78 -17.80 -13.19
N ALA A 133 -28.64 -18.14 -11.91
CA ALA A 133 -28.35 -17.22 -10.82
C ALA A 133 -26.89 -16.68 -10.84
N ASN A 134 -25.93 -17.43 -11.38
CA ASN A 134 -24.50 -17.10 -11.35
C ASN A 134 -23.92 -16.73 -12.73
N TYR A 135 -24.74 -16.61 -13.76
CA TYR A 135 -24.29 -16.32 -15.11
C TYR A 135 -24.90 -15.03 -15.66
N PRO A 136 -24.07 -14.07 -16.16
CA PRO A 136 -22.60 -14.11 -16.29
C PRO A 136 -21.88 -14.10 -14.94
N ALA A 137 -20.64 -14.59 -14.94
CA ALA A 137 -19.77 -14.47 -13.77
C ALA A 137 -19.53 -12.99 -13.43
N GLN A 138 -19.56 -12.62 -12.15
CA GLN A 138 -19.33 -11.24 -11.72
C GLN A 138 -17.89 -10.79 -12.01
N PHE A 139 -16.91 -11.70 -11.90
CA PHE A 139 -15.50 -11.38 -12.00
C PHE A 139 -14.66 -12.54 -12.54
N ILE A 140 -13.72 -12.22 -13.43
CA ILE A 140 -12.60 -13.10 -13.82
C ILE A 140 -11.29 -12.32 -13.88
N SER A 141 -10.16 -13.02 -13.75
CA SER A 141 -8.83 -12.43 -13.90
C SER A 141 -7.84 -13.43 -14.45
N GLU A 142 -7.07 -13.02 -15.44
CA GLU A 142 -5.96 -13.75 -16.02
C GLU A 142 -5.00 -12.80 -16.75
N ALA A 143 -3.86 -13.33 -17.23
CA ALA A 143 -2.86 -12.53 -17.92
C ALA A 143 -3.32 -12.06 -19.31
N VAL A 144 -2.64 -11.04 -19.82
CA VAL A 144 -2.98 -10.34 -21.07
C VAL A 144 -2.96 -11.22 -22.34
N ASP A 145 -2.23 -12.34 -22.32
CA ASP A 145 -2.22 -13.29 -23.42
C ASP A 145 -3.57 -13.98 -23.59
N GLN A 146 -4.39 -14.09 -22.54
CA GLN A 146 -5.72 -14.68 -22.58
C GLN A 146 -6.76 -13.87 -23.39
N THR A 147 -6.43 -12.67 -23.81
CA THR A 147 -7.19 -11.95 -24.84
C THR A 147 -7.24 -12.68 -26.18
N ARG A 148 -6.32 -13.63 -26.41
CA ARG A 148 -6.29 -14.56 -27.57
C ARG A 148 -6.35 -16.02 -27.13
N GLY A 149 -6.92 -16.29 -25.97
CA GLY A 149 -7.11 -17.60 -25.38
C GLY A 149 -8.43 -17.67 -24.65
N TRP A 150 -8.41 -17.85 -23.34
CA TRP A 150 -9.59 -18.12 -22.54
C TRP A 150 -10.66 -17.02 -22.58
N PHE A 151 -10.30 -15.74 -22.50
CA PHE A 151 -11.29 -14.65 -22.59
C PHE A 151 -12.05 -14.68 -23.91
N TYR A 152 -11.35 -14.96 -25.02
CA TYR A 152 -11.98 -15.07 -26.34
C TYR A 152 -12.90 -16.28 -26.42
N THR A 153 -12.47 -17.46 -26.00
CA THR A 153 -13.25 -18.69 -26.12
C THR A 153 -14.50 -18.66 -25.25
N LEU A 154 -14.40 -18.10 -24.01
CA LEU A 154 -15.56 -17.80 -23.18
C LEU A 154 -16.58 -16.92 -23.92
N LEU A 155 -16.14 -15.77 -24.46
CA LEU A 155 -17.01 -14.84 -25.16
C LEU A 155 -17.60 -15.46 -26.45
N ALA A 156 -16.79 -16.21 -27.19
CA ALA A 156 -17.21 -16.83 -28.45
C ALA A 156 -18.33 -17.84 -28.24
N ILE A 157 -18.15 -18.76 -27.29
CA ILE A 157 -19.14 -19.81 -27.00
C ILE A 157 -20.39 -19.22 -26.36
N SER A 158 -20.23 -18.31 -25.39
CA SER A 158 -21.35 -17.61 -24.75
C SER A 158 -22.19 -16.82 -25.77
N THR A 159 -21.54 -16.11 -26.68
CA THR A 159 -22.24 -15.38 -27.75
C THR A 159 -22.97 -16.31 -28.70
N ALA A 160 -22.36 -17.47 -29.05
CA ALA A 160 -22.97 -18.42 -29.95
C ALA A 160 -24.21 -19.12 -29.38
N ILE A 161 -24.20 -19.44 -28.07
CA ILE A 161 -25.25 -20.23 -27.43
C ILE A 161 -26.31 -19.34 -26.77
N PHE A 162 -25.88 -18.27 -26.04
CA PHE A 162 -26.76 -17.46 -25.18
C PHE A 162 -26.96 -16.03 -25.70
N ASP A 163 -26.19 -15.57 -26.70
CA ASP A 163 -26.14 -14.18 -27.16
C ASP A 163 -25.87 -13.18 -26.00
N ARG A 164 -24.97 -13.56 -25.11
CA ARG A 164 -24.68 -12.86 -23.85
C ARG A 164 -23.18 -12.86 -23.54
N ASN A 165 -22.70 -11.84 -22.79
CA ASN A 165 -21.34 -11.84 -22.24
C ASN A 165 -21.19 -12.91 -21.15
N PRO A 166 -20.05 -13.61 -21.07
CA PRO A 166 -19.83 -14.67 -20.08
C PRO A 166 -19.41 -14.18 -18.70
N PHE A 167 -18.94 -12.94 -18.58
CA PHE A 167 -18.52 -12.28 -17.36
C PHE A 167 -18.78 -10.77 -17.44
N GLU A 168 -18.87 -10.13 -16.29
CA GLU A 168 -19.16 -8.69 -16.18
C GLU A 168 -17.89 -7.86 -16.04
N ASN A 169 -16.93 -8.32 -15.21
CA ASN A 169 -15.72 -7.62 -14.89
C ASN A 169 -14.49 -8.50 -15.14
N CYS A 170 -13.44 -7.93 -15.74
CA CYS A 170 -12.19 -8.63 -16.02
C CYS A 170 -10.98 -7.77 -15.70
N ILE A 171 -10.15 -8.23 -14.74
CA ILE A 171 -8.81 -7.67 -14.53
C ILE A 171 -7.83 -8.44 -15.40
N VAL A 172 -7.15 -7.72 -16.29
CA VAL A 172 -6.14 -8.29 -17.20
C VAL A 172 -4.76 -8.06 -16.62
N LEU A 173 -4.12 -9.11 -16.12
CA LEU A 173 -2.86 -9.03 -15.41
C LEU A 173 -1.67 -8.75 -16.33
N GLY A 174 -0.74 -7.93 -15.86
CA GLY A 174 0.57 -7.70 -16.45
C GLY A 174 1.53 -8.88 -16.21
N HIS A 175 2.70 -8.83 -16.86
CA HIS A 175 3.73 -9.85 -16.66
C HIS A 175 4.57 -9.57 -15.41
N VAL A 176 4.94 -10.63 -14.69
CA VAL A 176 5.97 -10.55 -13.64
C VAL A 176 7.35 -10.67 -14.30
N LEU A 177 8.21 -9.68 -14.04
CA LEU A 177 9.54 -9.52 -14.61
C LEU A 177 10.60 -9.67 -13.51
N ASP A 178 11.83 -10.00 -13.89
CA ASP A 178 12.95 -9.98 -12.93
C ASP A 178 13.29 -8.55 -12.50
N LYS A 179 14.19 -8.40 -11.53
CA LYS A 179 14.58 -7.08 -11.01
C LYS A 179 15.22 -6.14 -12.06
N LYS A 180 15.68 -6.68 -13.21
CA LYS A 180 16.17 -5.89 -14.34
C LYS A 180 15.07 -5.53 -15.35
N GLY A 181 13.83 -5.97 -15.11
CA GLY A 181 12.70 -5.77 -16.01
C GLY A 181 12.69 -6.72 -17.22
N LEU A 182 13.37 -7.85 -17.14
CA LEU A 182 13.40 -8.85 -18.18
C LEU A 182 12.40 -9.98 -17.88
N LYS A 183 11.81 -10.55 -18.93
CA LYS A 183 10.93 -11.72 -18.81
C LYS A 183 11.68 -12.88 -18.18
N MET A 184 11.12 -13.46 -17.12
CA MET A 184 11.65 -14.65 -16.47
C MET A 184 11.54 -15.88 -17.38
N SER A 185 12.60 -16.69 -17.43
CA SER A 185 12.58 -17.98 -18.11
C SER A 185 13.62 -18.93 -17.52
N LYS A 186 13.28 -20.23 -17.46
CA LYS A 186 14.20 -21.27 -16.98
C LYS A 186 15.52 -21.28 -17.76
N SER A 187 15.47 -21.03 -19.06
CA SER A 187 16.66 -21.01 -19.94
C SER A 187 17.62 -19.87 -19.63
N LYS A 188 17.14 -18.76 -19.04
CA LYS A 188 17.98 -17.60 -18.66
C LYS A 188 18.46 -17.67 -17.21
N GLY A 189 17.95 -18.62 -16.40
CA GLY A 189 18.31 -18.75 -15.00
C GLY A 189 17.88 -17.56 -14.12
N ASN A 190 16.90 -16.76 -14.57
CA ASN A 190 16.40 -15.58 -13.85
C ASN A 190 15.00 -15.80 -13.26
N VAL A 191 14.60 -17.05 -13.06
CA VAL A 191 13.34 -17.42 -12.41
C VAL A 191 13.55 -17.37 -10.90
N VAL A 192 12.63 -16.73 -10.19
CA VAL A 192 12.56 -16.79 -8.72
C VAL A 192 11.66 -17.97 -8.34
N ASP A 193 12.13 -18.83 -7.44
CA ASP A 193 11.31 -19.91 -6.91
C ASP A 193 10.29 -19.31 -5.91
N PRO A 194 8.97 -19.48 -6.15
CA PRO A 194 7.96 -18.98 -5.22
C PRO A 194 8.11 -19.53 -3.79
N PHE A 195 8.53 -20.78 -3.63
CA PHE A 195 8.69 -21.38 -2.31
C PHE A 195 9.84 -20.75 -1.53
N GLU A 196 10.95 -20.40 -2.19
CA GLU A 196 12.05 -19.66 -1.57
C GLU A 196 11.57 -18.32 -0.98
N VAL A 197 10.70 -17.61 -1.70
CA VAL A 197 10.10 -16.34 -1.23
C VAL A 197 9.15 -16.59 -0.07
N LEU A 198 8.28 -17.59 -0.18
CA LEU A 198 7.29 -17.92 0.86
C LEU A 198 7.96 -18.37 2.15
N ASP A 199 9.02 -19.19 2.06
CA ASP A 199 9.76 -19.68 3.22
C ASP A 199 10.57 -18.57 3.92
N SER A 200 11.07 -17.59 3.15
CA SER A 200 11.93 -16.52 3.70
C SER A 200 11.16 -15.28 4.16
N GLN A 201 10.10 -14.89 3.46
CA GLN A 201 9.35 -13.64 3.72
C GLN A 201 7.89 -13.88 4.16
N GLY A 202 7.37 -15.07 3.91
CA GLY A 202 5.98 -15.42 4.21
C GLY A 202 5.00 -15.04 3.10
N ALA A 203 3.81 -15.64 3.16
CA ALA A 203 2.77 -15.45 2.16
C ALA A 203 2.18 -14.04 2.19
N ASP A 204 1.94 -13.46 3.36
CA ASP A 204 1.37 -12.10 3.49
C ASP A 204 2.27 -11.04 2.88
N ALA A 205 3.60 -11.12 3.09
CA ALA A 205 4.55 -10.17 2.51
C ALA A 205 4.55 -10.26 0.97
N THR A 206 4.49 -11.48 0.44
CA THR A 206 4.44 -11.74 -0.99
C THR A 206 3.13 -11.20 -1.60
N ARG A 207 1.98 -11.46 -0.96
CA ARG A 207 0.68 -10.94 -1.36
C ARG A 207 0.67 -9.41 -1.34
N TRP A 208 1.13 -8.81 -0.25
CA TRP A 208 1.18 -7.36 -0.09
C TRP A 208 2.03 -6.68 -1.16
N HIS A 209 3.19 -7.27 -1.48
CA HIS A 209 4.03 -6.79 -2.58
C HIS A 209 3.27 -6.75 -3.91
N PHE A 210 2.55 -7.81 -4.29
CA PHE A 210 1.79 -7.82 -5.54
C PHE A 210 0.64 -6.82 -5.56
N TYR A 211 0.04 -6.49 -4.41
CA TYR A 211 -1.01 -5.48 -4.35
C TYR A 211 -0.49 -4.04 -4.40
N THR A 212 0.74 -3.78 -3.92
CA THR A 212 1.27 -2.41 -3.74
C THR A 212 2.33 -2.00 -4.77
N ALA A 213 3.06 -2.95 -5.37
CA ALA A 213 4.19 -2.64 -6.25
C ALA A 213 3.80 -1.90 -7.53
N SER A 214 2.64 -2.24 -8.12
CA SER A 214 2.09 -1.58 -9.30
C SER A 214 0.62 -1.97 -9.50
N ALA A 215 -0.09 -1.21 -10.36
CA ALA A 215 -1.43 -1.62 -10.78
C ALA A 215 -1.39 -3.02 -11.43
N PRO A 216 -2.38 -3.90 -11.19
CA PRO A 216 -2.34 -5.31 -11.59
C PRO A 216 -2.08 -5.55 -13.09
N TRP A 217 -2.49 -4.64 -13.95
CA TRP A 217 -2.31 -4.70 -15.41
C TRP A 217 -0.95 -4.21 -15.92
N LEU A 218 -0.12 -3.64 -15.05
CA LEU A 218 1.22 -3.20 -15.40
C LEU A 218 2.24 -4.31 -15.18
N PRO A 219 3.31 -4.37 -15.99
CA PRO A 219 4.41 -5.28 -15.71
C PRO A 219 5.06 -4.95 -14.38
N THR A 220 5.16 -5.94 -13.49
CA THR A 220 5.72 -5.80 -12.15
C THR A 220 7.10 -6.42 -12.07
N ARG A 221 8.10 -5.68 -11.55
CA ARG A 221 9.40 -6.24 -11.19
C ARG A 221 9.26 -6.96 -9.87
N PHE A 222 9.99 -8.07 -9.74
CA PHE A 222 9.90 -8.92 -8.57
C PHE A 222 11.30 -9.39 -8.14
N SER A 223 11.59 -9.20 -6.86
CA SER A 223 12.76 -9.77 -6.19
C SER A 223 12.45 -10.03 -4.72
N ILE A 224 13.22 -10.91 -4.08
CA ILE A 224 13.07 -11.21 -2.64
C ILE A 224 13.34 -9.95 -1.80
N GLU A 225 14.30 -9.13 -2.23
CA GLU A 225 14.64 -7.88 -1.55
C GLU A 225 13.49 -6.87 -1.54
N ASP A 226 12.75 -6.76 -2.66
CA ASP A 226 11.58 -5.87 -2.77
C ASP A 226 10.44 -6.35 -1.87
N VAL A 227 10.21 -7.67 -1.80
CA VAL A 227 9.23 -8.26 -0.87
C VAL A 227 9.63 -8.00 0.59
N ALA A 228 10.92 -8.15 0.94
CA ALA A 228 11.41 -7.86 2.28
C ALA A 228 11.27 -6.37 2.66
N GLU A 229 11.44 -5.44 1.71
CA GLU A 229 11.19 -4.02 1.95
C GLU A 229 9.72 -3.75 2.22
N THR A 230 8.84 -4.33 1.42
CA THR A 230 7.38 -4.21 1.57
C THR A 230 6.92 -4.77 2.92
N GLN A 231 7.47 -5.92 3.35
CA GLN A 231 7.21 -6.50 4.67
C GLN A 231 7.57 -5.53 5.81
N ARG A 232 8.73 -4.90 5.74
CA ARG A 232 9.17 -3.94 6.77
C ARG A 232 8.28 -2.70 6.84
N LYS A 233 7.82 -2.19 5.71
CA LYS A 233 6.99 -0.97 5.66
C LYS A 233 5.63 -1.16 6.31
N PHE A 234 4.97 -2.26 6.04
CA PHE A 234 3.59 -2.50 6.47
C PHE A 234 3.48 -3.54 7.58
N LEU A 235 3.80 -4.81 7.30
CA LEU A 235 3.54 -5.91 8.26
C LEU A 235 4.29 -5.73 9.57
N SER A 236 5.58 -5.37 9.50
CA SER A 236 6.37 -5.12 10.72
C SER A 236 5.88 -3.89 11.46
N THR A 237 5.39 -2.87 10.77
CA THR A 237 4.82 -1.67 11.39
C THR A 237 3.52 -2.00 12.11
N LEU A 238 2.61 -2.73 11.48
CA LEU A 238 1.36 -3.21 12.08
C LEU A 238 1.64 -4.07 13.31
N TRP A 239 2.57 -5.03 13.19
CA TRP A 239 2.98 -5.90 14.30
C TRP A 239 3.58 -5.12 15.47
N ASN A 240 4.38 -4.10 15.21
CA ASN A 240 4.96 -3.26 16.26
C ASN A 240 3.89 -2.45 17.02
N VAL A 241 2.85 -1.95 16.33
CA VAL A 241 1.72 -1.26 16.96
C VAL A 241 0.92 -2.23 17.82
N TYR A 242 0.63 -3.42 17.31
CA TYR A 242 -0.02 -4.50 18.06
C TYR A 242 0.80 -4.88 19.30
N SER A 243 2.08 -5.17 19.15
CA SER A 243 2.97 -5.54 20.26
C SER A 243 3.07 -4.44 21.33
N PHE A 244 3.08 -3.17 20.91
CA PHE A 244 3.02 -2.03 21.83
C PHE A 244 1.72 -2.05 22.65
N TYR A 245 0.58 -2.25 21.99
CA TYR A 245 -0.71 -2.32 22.68
C TYR A 245 -0.73 -3.45 23.71
N VAL A 246 -0.38 -4.68 23.31
CA VAL A 246 -0.41 -5.86 24.18
C VAL A 246 0.51 -5.67 25.39
N LEU A 247 1.76 -5.21 25.15
CA LEU A 247 2.73 -4.99 26.23
C LEU A 247 2.15 -4.10 27.35
N TYR A 248 1.57 -2.97 26.99
CA TYR A 248 1.05 -2.04 28.02
C TYR A 248 -0.28 -2.50 28.59
N ALA A 249 -1.16 -3.11 27.79
CA ALA A 249 -2.42 -3.67 28.27
C ALA A 249 -2.18 -4.78 29.31
N GLU A 250 -1.17 -5.64 29.11
CA GLU A 250 -0.79 -6.67 30.07
C GLU A 250 -0.21 -6.06 31.37
N LEU A 251 0.69 -5.06 31.25
CA LEU A 251 1.27 -4.38 32.40
C LEU A 251 0.20 -3.73 33.30
N ASP A 252 -0.82 -3.13 32.69
CA ASP A 252 -1.91 -2.47 33.39
C ASP A 252 -3.08 -3.41 33.70
N SER A 253 -3.03 -4.68 33.29
CA SER A 253 -4.16 -5.63 33.36
C SER A 253 -5.44 -5.06 32.75
N PHE A 254 -5.31 -4.34 31.63
CA PHE A 254 -6.40 -3.64 30.97
C PHE A 254 -7.23 -4.59 30.11
N ASN A 255 -8.54 -4.68 30.36
CA ASN A 255 -9.48 -5.41 29.51
C ASN A 255 -10.35 -4.44 28.71
N PRO A 256 -10.22 -4.38 27.36
CA PRO A 256 -11.00 -3.46 26.52
C PRO A 256 -12.51 -3.74 26.57
N LEU A 257 -12.94 -4.94 26.94
CA LEU A 257 -14.35 -5.31 27.01
C LEU A 257 -15.08 -4.62 28.18
N ASP A 258 -14.36 -4.22 29.23
CA ASP A 258 -14.92 -3.48 30.36
C ASP A 258 -15.27 -2.02 30.01
N TYR A 259 -14.74 -1.52 28.87
CA TYR A 259 -14.86 -0.14 28.40
C TYR A 259 -15.45 -0.02 27.00
N LYS A 260 -16.33 -0.95 26.62
CA LYS A 260 -16.92 -1.01 25.25
C LYS A 260 -17.60 0.30 24.81
N ASP A 261 -18.25 0.99 25.75
CA ASP A 261 -19.00 2.23 25.50
C ASP A 261 -18.19 3.50 25.80
N PHE A 262 -16.94 3.37 26.20
CA PHE A 262 -16.11 4.53 26.51
C PHE A 262 -15.79 5.33 25.24
N VAL A 263 -16.00 6.65 25.31
CA VAL A 263 -15.69 7.60 24.23
C VAL A 263 -14.64 8.57 24.73
N SER A 264 -13.52 8.64 24.06
CA SER A 264 -12.43 9.56 24.40
C SER A 264 -12.72 10.99 23.94
N ASP A 265 -12.41 11.96 24.80
CA ASP A 265 -12.44 13.38 24.45
C ASP A 265 -11.14 13.91 23.87
N ASN A 266 -10.08 13.11 23.88
CA ASN A 266 -8.77 13.49 23.35
C ASN A 266 -8.81 13.71 21.83
N VAL A 267 -8.23 14.81 21.38
CA VAL A 267 -8.25 15.23 19.97
C VAL A 267 -7.53 14.22 19.07
N MET A 268 -6.44 13.60 19.55
CA MET A 268 -5.70 12.58 18.81
C MET A 268 -6.54 11.30 18.62
N ASP A 269 -7.32 10.93 19.64
CA ASP A 269 -8.20 9.77 19.58
C ASP A 269 -9.36 10.03 18.60
N LYS A 270 -9.97 11.21 18.66
CA LYS A 270 -11.00 11.64 17.70
C LYS A 270 -10.47 11.67 16.26
N TRP A 271 -9.26 12.18 16.09
CA TRP A 271 -8.61 12.21 14.78
C TRP A 271 -8.39 10.82 14.18
N ILE A 272 -7.75 9.91 14.93
CA ILE A 272 -7.45 8.57 14.38
C ILE A 272 -8.73 7.76 14.15
N MET A 273 -9.79 7.95 14.93
CA MET A 273 -11.09 7.34 14.70
C MET A 273 -11.78 7.91 13.46
N SER A 274 -11.65 9.22 13.19
CA SER A 274 -12.13 9.84 11.96
C SER A 274 -11.39 9.26 10.75
N LYS A 275 -10.07 9.23 10.77
CA LYS A 275 -9.23 8.64 9.71
C LYS A 275 -9.54 7.17 9.46
N LEU A 276 -9.81 6.40 10.53
CA LEU A 276 -10.20 4.98 10.42
C LEU A 276 -11.52 4.82 9.66
N ASN A 277 -12.54 5.60 9.99
CA ASN A 277 -13.83 5.53 9.31
C ASN A 277 -13.73 6.00 7.85
N THR A 278 -12.91 7.01 7.60
CA THR A 278 -12.55 7.43 6.23
C THR A 278 -11.87 6.29 5.47
N LEU A 279 -10.89 5.62 6.08
CA LEU A 279 -10.21 4.47 5.47
C LEU A 279 -11.18 3.34 5.12
N VAL A 280 -12.07 2.95 6.05
CA VAL A 280 -13.07 1.89 5.80
C VAL A 280 -13.92 2.23 4.58
N LYS A 281 -14.38 3.48 4.48
CA LYS A 281 -15.21 3.97 3.38
C LYS A 281 -14.47 3.98 2.06
N ASP A 282 -13.27 4.53 2.04
CA ASP A 282 -12.49 4.72 0.81
C ASP A 282 -11.97 3.38 0.28
N VAL A 283 -11.53 2.46 1.16
CA VAL A 283 -11.13 1.10 0.79
C VAL A 283 -12.31 0.32 0.22
N ASP A 284 -13.51 0.42 0.81
CA ASP A 284 -14.71 -0.22 0.28
C ASP A 284 -15.05 0.31 -1.13
N ASP A 285 -15.03 1.63 -1.34
CA ASP A 285 -15.23 2.23 -2.67
C ASP A 285 -14.17 1.75 -3.67
N HIS A 286 -12.90 1.70 -3.25
CA HIS A 286 -11.82 1.23 -4.11
C HIS A 286 -11.99 -0.24 -4.51
N LEU A 287 -12.35 -1.12 -3.58
CA LEU A 287 -12.58 -2.54 -3.86
C LEU A 287 -13.80 -2.75 -4.75
N ASN A 288 -14.90 -2.02 -4.53
CA ASN A 288 -16.09 -2.06 -5.38
C ASN A 288 -15.81 -1.62 -6.83
N ASN A 289 -14.75 -0.80 -7.03
CA ASN A 289 -14.30 -0.33 -8.34
C ASN A 289 -13.03 -1.04 -8.85
N TYR A 290 -12.63 -2.17 -8.27
CA TYR A 290 -11.43 -2.93 -8.62
C TYR A 290 -10.12 -2.11 -8.59
N ARG A 291 -10.06 -1.05 -7.79
CA ARG A 291 -8.88 -0.22 -7.55
C ARG A 291 -8.03 -0.79 -6.41
N ILE A 292 -7.61 -2.03 -6.53
CA ILE A 292 -7.00 -2.85 -5.47
C ILE A 292 -5.72 -2.22 -4.93
N THR A 293 -4.87 -1.70 -5.84
CA THR A 293 -3.59 -1.07 -5.45
C THR A 293 -3.82 0.20 -4.63
N GLN A 294 -4.81 1.02 -4.98
CA GLN A 294 -5.15 2.21 -4.21
C GLN A 294 -5.62 1.83 -2.81
N ALA A 295 -6.53 0.87 -2.70
CA ALA A 295 -7.00 0.34 -1.42
C ALA A 295 -5.83 -0.14 -0.53
N ALA A 296 -4.90 -0.91 -1.08
CA ALA A 296 -3.73 -1.39 -0.35
C ALA A 296 -2.80 -0.26 0.11
N LEU A 297 -2.54 0.72 -0.74
CA LEU A 297 -1.66 1.86 -0.41
C LEU A 297 -2.28 2.76 0.68
N GLU A 298 -3.60 2.95 0.70
CA GLU A 298 -4.28 3.70 1.76
C GLU A 298 -4.22 2.97 3.11
N ILE A 299 -4.32 1.63 3.12
CA ILE A 299 -4.12 0.83 4.33
C ILE A 299 -2.67 0.98 4.83
N GLU A 300 -1.68 0.98 3.94
CA GLU A 300 -0.26 1.17 4.29
C GLU A 300 -0.02 2.57 4.89
N GLU A 301 -0.55 3.62 4.25
CA GLU A 301 -0.43 5.00 4.71
C GLU A 301 -1.08 5.20 6.08
N PHE A 302 -2.29 4.69 6.27
CA PHE A 302 -2.96 4.74 7.57
C PHE A 302 -2.15 4.02 8.66
N THR A 303 -1.56 2.86 8.35
CA THR A 303 -0.72 2.11 9.30
C THR A 303 0.55 2.88 9.67
N ASP A 304 1.16 3.58 8.72
CA ASP A 304 2.30 4.47 8.98
C ASP A 304 1.90 5.64 9.89
N GLU A 305 0.78 6.31 9.60
CA GLU A 305 0.24 7.39 10.45
C GLU A 305 -0.12 6.90 11.86
N LEU A 306 -0.74 5.71 11.97
CA LEU A 306 -1.06 5.09 13.24
C LEU A 306 0.20 4.87 14.09
N SER A 307 1.26 4.33 13.50
CA SER A 307 2.52 4.04 14.20
C SER A 307 3.33 5.30 14.48
N ASN A 308 3.66 6.05 13.42
CA ASN A 308 4.65 7.14 13.45
C ASN A 308 4.08 8.48 13.91
N TRP A 309 2.75 8.59 13.99
CA TRP A 309 2.09 9.79 14.47
C TRP A 309 1.24 9.53 15.70
N TYR A 310 0.18 8.71 15.60
CA TYR A 310 -0.72 8.47 16.73
C TYR A 310 -0.03 7.79 17.91
N VAL A 311 0.51 6.58 17.73
CA VAL A 311 1.13 5.81 18.82
C VAL A 311 2.32 6.55 19.40
N ARG A 312 3.20 7.08 18.55
CA ARG A 312 4.40 7.77 18.99
C ARG A 312 4.08 8.98 19.87
N ARG A 313 3.06 9.76 19.53
CA ARG A 313 2.67 10.94 20.31
C ARG A 313 1.97 10.58 21.62
N ASN A 314 1.23 9.50 21.61
CA ASN A 314 0.43 9.09 22.76
C ASN A 314 1.17 8.19 23.76
N ARG A 315 2.44 7.84 23.51
CA ARG A 315 3.21 6.92 24.39
C ARG A 315 3.19 7.31 25.86
N ALA A 316 3.32 8.60 26.16
CA ALA A 316 3.33 9.10 27.53
C ALA A 316 2.02 8.82 28.29
N ARG A 317 0.88 8.70 27.60
CA ARG A 317 -0.42 8.36 28.19
C ARG A 317 -0.43 6.94 28.76
N TYR A 318 0.35 6.01 28.18
CA TYR A 318 0.47 4.63 28.65
C TYR A 318 1.44 4.47 29.82
N TRP A 319 2.25 5.50 30.13
CA TRP A 319 3.24 5.45 31.23
C TRP A 319 2.69 5.89 32.58
N SER A 320 1.50 6.46 32.63
CA SER A 320 0.85 6.81 33.89
C SER A 320 0.65 5.58 34.78
N GLU A 321 0.91 5.68 36.07
CA GLU A 321 0.64 4.58 37.03
C GLU A 321 -0.87 4.38 37.23
N GLU A 322 -1.67 5.43 37.14
CA GLU A 322 -3.12 5.39 37.36
C GLU A 322 -3.86 5.17 36.03
N LEU A 323 -4.93 4.39 36.07
CA LEU A 323 -5.85 4.18 34.94
C LEU A 323 -6.84 5.36 34.88
N THR A 324 -6.37 6.50 34.37
CA THR A 324 -7.18 7.70 34.16
C THR A 324 -8.09 7.57 32.93
N ASP A 325 -9.13 8.40 32.83
CA ASP A 325 -10.01 8.47 31.67
C ASP A 325 -9.23 8.70 30.35
N ASP A 326 -8.17 9.53 30.38
CA ASP A 326 -7.31 9.75 29.21
C ASP A 326 -6.53 8.48 28.83
N LYS A 327 -6.02 7.73 29.80
CA LYS A 327 -5.34 6.44 29.56
C LYS A 327 -6.32 5.38 29.07
N ILE A 328 -7.51 5.28 29.64
CA ILE A 328 -8.60 4.41 29.18
C ILE A 328 -8.96 4.76 27.73
N GLY A 329 -9.07 6.07 27.42
CA GLY A 329 -9.31 6.56 26.06
C GLY A 329 -8.25 6.11 25.07
N ALA A 330 -6.97 6.18 25.45
CA ALA A 330 -5.86 5.72 24.62
C ALA A 330 -5.95 4.22 24.31
N TYR A 331 -6.20 3.39 25.33
CA TYR A 331 -6.34 1.94 25.18
C TYR A 331 -7.55 1.55 24.34
N THR A 332 -8.73 2.08 24.66
CA THR A 332 -9.97 1.72 23.94
C THR A 332 -9.93 2.17 22.47
N THR A 333 -9.35 3.33 22.20
CA THR A 333 -9.16 3.82 20.84
C THR A 333 -8.21 2.94 20.07
N LEU A 334 -7.02 2.64 20.60
CA LEU A 334 -6.03 1.83 19.89
C LEU A 334 -6.52 0.39 19.66
N TYR A 335 -7.25 -0.19 20.62
CA TYR A 335 -7.91 -1.49 20.46
C TYR A 335 -8.88 -1.49 19.27
N ARG A 336 -9.80 -0.52 19.24
CA ARG A 336 -10.79 -0.40 18.15
C ARG A 336 -10.12 -0.21 16.81
N VAL A 337 -9.09 0.64 16.76
CA VAL A 337 -8.32 0.89 15.54
C VAL A 337 -7.66 -0.40 15.05
N LEU A 338 -6.96 -1.14 15.92
CA LEU A 338 -6.28 -2.38 15.54
C LEU A 338 -7.26 -3.45 15.04
N VAL A 339 -8.37 -3.68 15.75
CA VAL A 339 -9.36 -4.68 15.35
C VAL A 339 -10.01 -4.32 14.01
N THR A 340 -10.38 -3.05 13.81
CA THR A 340 -11.01 -2.61 12.56
C THR A 340 -10.02 -2.61 11.40
N LEU A 341 -8.79 -2.13 11.62
CA LEU A 341 -7.72 -2.17 10.61
C LEU A 341 -7.42 -3.60 10.17
N CYS A 342 -7.36 -4.56 11.11
CA CYS A 342 -7.18 -5.97 10.78
C CYS A 342 -8.34 -6.50 9.91
N LYS A 343 -9.59 -6.13 10.21
CA LYS A 343 -10.74 -6.53 9.36
C LYS A 343 -10.64 -5.97 7.95
N VAL A 344 -10.23 -4.71 7.80
CA VAL A 344 -10.04 -4.07 6.48
C VAL A 344 -8.88 -4.71 5.72
N ALA A 345 -7.80 -5.07 6.40
CA ALA A 345 -6.61 -5.66 5.81
C ALA A 345 -6.71 -7.18 5.57
N ALA A 346 -7.66 -7.88 6.23
CA ALA A 346 -7.77 -9.35 6.18
C ALA A 346 -7.85 -9.95 4.76
N PRO A 347 -8.57 -9.36 3.78
CA PRO A 347 -8.58 -9.89 2.42
C PRO A 347 -7.20 -9.84 1.73
N PHE A 348 -6.34 -8.92 2.14
CA PHE A 348 -5.00 -8.72 1.57
C PHE A 348 -3.94 -9.58 2.26
N VAL A 349 -3.93 -9.57 3.59
CA VAL A 349 -2.90 -10.20 4.46
C VAL A 349 -3.56 -11.08 5.53
N PRO A 350 -4.12 -12.23 5.11
CA PRO A 350 -5.02 -13.03 5.93
C PRO A 350 -4.37 -13.63 7.18
N PHE A 351 -3.06 -13.94 7.16
CA PHE A 351 -2.42 -14.66 8.26
C PHE A 351 -2.08 -13.75 9.45
N ILE A 352 -1.45 -12.60 9.21
CA ILE A 352 -1.11 -11.67 10.28
C ILE A 352 -2.36 -11.07 10.93
N THR A 353 -3.39 -10.81 10.14
CA THR A 353 -4.66 -10.24 10.66
C THR A 353 -5.43 -11.27 11.49
N GLU A 354 -5.40 -12.54 11.09
CA GLU A 354 -5.96 -13.63 11.88
C GLU A 354 -5.23 -13.78 13.21
N GLU A 355 -3.89 -13.81 13.22
CA GLU A 355 -3.08 -13.93 14.43
C GLU A 355 -3.38 -12.80 15.43
N ILE A 356 -3.44 -11.56 14.95
CA ILE A 356 -3.79 -10.40 15.78
C ILE A 356 -5.22 -10.52 16.30
N TYR A 357 -6.17 -10.95 15.47
CA TYR A 357 -7.57 -11.11 15.85
C TYR A 357 -7.75 -12.19 16.91
N GLN A 358 -7.08 -13.35 16.76
CA GLN A 358 -7.11 -14.41 17.75
C GLN A 358 -6.67 -13.89 19.13
N ASN A 359 -5.59 -13.12 19.17
CA ASN A 359 -5.05 -12.58 20.42
C ASN A 359 -5.89 -11.44 21.02
N LEU A 360 -6.37 -10.51 20.18
CA LEU A 360 -7.09 -9.32 20.68
C LEU A 360 -8.58 -9.54 20.90
N VAL A 361 -9.19 -10.50 20.21
CA VAL A 361 -10.65 -10.66 20.22
C VAL A 361 -11.05 -12.03 20.75
N VAL A 362 -10.63 -13.12 20.11
CA VAL A 362 -11.08 -14.48 20.47
C VAL A 362 -10.64 -14.86 21.89
N ASN A 363 -9.40 -14.54 22.26
CA ASN A 363 -8.89 -14.82 23.61
C ASN A 363 -9.60 -14.01 24.72
N LEU A 364 -10.29 -12.93 24.39
CA LEU A 364 -10.97 -12.07 25.37
C LEU A 364 -12.48 -12.27 25.41
N ASP A 365 -13.12 -12.65 24.30
CA ASP A 365 -14.58 -12.77 24.17
C ASP A 365 -14.96 -14.16 23.66
N GLU A 366 -15.49 -15.01 24.54
CA GLU A 366 -15.95 -16.38 24.21
C GLU A 366 -17.09 -16.40 23.17
N ASN A 367 -17.76 -15.28 22.95
CA ASN A 367 -18.83 -15.13 21.95
C ASN A 367 -18.33 -14.56 20.61
N ALA A 368 -17.03 -14.28 20.49
CA ALA A 368 -16.46 -13.80 19.24
C ALA A 368 -16.54 -14.87 18.15
N LEU A 369 -16.56 -14.44 16.90
CA LEU A 369 -16.39 -15.36 15.77
C LEU A 369 -15.01 -16.03 15.86
N GLU A 370 -14.94 -17.32 15.56
CA GLU A 370 -13.70 -18.11 15.68
C GLU A 370 -12.58 -17.66 14.73
N SER A 371 -12.90 -16.87 13.71
CA SER A 371 -11.94 -16.33 12.76
C SER A 371 -12.39 -14.94 12.27
N ILE A 372 -11.41 -14.04 12.02
CA ILE A 372 -11.66 -12.74 11.41
C ILE A 372 -12.34 -12.87 10.04
N HIS A 373 -12.06 -13.95 9.33
CA HIS A 373 -12.56 -14.23 7.97
C HIS A 373 -14.03 -14.63 7.92
N LEU A 374 -14.65 -14.92 9.07
CA LEU A 374 -16.10 -15.16 9.21
C LEU A 374 -16.86 -13.87 9.51
N GLY A 375 -16.15 -12.78 9.80
CA GLY A 375 -16.72 -11.49 10.13
C GLY A 375 -17.20 -10.72 8.89
N ALA A 376 -18.21 -9.85 9.09
CA ALA A 376 -18.61 -8.90 8.08
C ALA A 376 -17.58 -7.78 7.90
N TRP A 377 -17.64 -7.11 6.73
CA TRP A 377 -16.90 -5.87 6.50
C TRP A 377 -17.28 -4.82 7.55
N PRO A 378 -16.33 -4.02 8.05
CA PRO A 378 -16.62 -3.01 9.07
C PRO A 378 -17.64 -1.96 8.57
N GLU A 379 -18.60 -1.63 9.42
CA GLU A 379 -19.52 -0.53 9.14
C GLU A 379 -18.85 0.82 9.38
N VAL A 380 -19.18 1.80 8.54
CA VAL A 380 -18.68 3.17 8.66
C VAL A 380 -19.53 3.96 9.64
N ASP A 381 -18.95 4.54 10.67
CA ASP A 381 -19.60 5.56 11.48
C ASP A 381 -19.38 6.95 10.84
N GLU A 382 -20.32 7.37 10.01
CA GLU A 382 -20.30 8.67 9.33
C GLU A 382 -20.24 9.87 10.32
N LYS A 383 -20.69 9.68 11.57
CA LYS A 383 -20.67 10.74 12.59
C LYS A 383 -19.29 10.93 13.19
N ALA A 384 -18.46 9.89 13.16
CA ALA A 384 -17.07 9.95 13.61
C ALA A 384 -16.15 10.63 12.59
N ILE A 385 -16.59 10.80 11.33
CA ILE A 385 -15.79 11.45 10.29
C ILE A 385 -15.84 12.98 10.45
N ASP A 386 -14.72 13.57 10.81
CA ASP A 386 -14.50 15.02 10.87
C ASP A 386 -13.38 15.43 9.88
N LYS A 387 -13.76 15.74 8.66
CA LYS A 387 -12.81 16.13 7.60
C LYS A 387 -11.99 17.38 7.94
N LYS A 388 -12.55 18.32 8.70
CA LYS A 388 -11.80 19.52 9.13
C LYS A 388 -10.71 19.17 10.13
N LEU A 389 -10.98 18.23 11.03
CA LEU A 389 -10.00 17.72 11.98
C LEU A 389 -8.88 16.96 11.24
N GLU A 390 -9.23 16.11 10.26
CA GLU A 390 -8.27 15.41 9.42
C GLU A 390 -7.36 16.40 8.67
N GLU A 391 -7.93 17.36 7.93
CA GLU A 391 -7.18 18.37 7.15
C GLU A 391 -6.20 19.19 8.02
N LYS A 392 -6.62 19.59 9.23
CA LYS A 392 -5.75 20.34 10.14
C LYS A 392 -4.61 19.49 10.69
N MET A 393 -4.89 18.23 11.00
CA MET A 393 -3.86 17.32 11.50
C MET A 393 -2.88 16.94 10.38
N ASP A 394 -3.36 16.72 9.16
CA ASP A 394 -2.54 16.45 7.99
C ASP A 394 -1.62 17.66 7.69
N LEU A 395 -2.13 18.89 7.83
CA LEU A 395 -1.32 20.10 7.73
C LEU A 395 -0.24 20.14 8.83
N ALA A 396 -0.59 19.87 10.09
CA ALA A 396 0.38 19.84 11.18
C ALA A 396 1.46 18.75 10.94
N TYR A 397 1.07 17.58 10.49
CA TYR A 397 2.00 16.51 10.15
C TYR A 397 2.92 16.87 8.98
N LYS A 398 2.37 17.51 7.94
CA LYS A 398 3.16 18.04 6.82
C LYS A 398 4.19 19.06 7.30
N ILE A 399 3.79 20.00 8.16
CA ILE A 399 4.70 20.98 8.75
C ILE A 399 5.82 20.31 9.54
N VAL A 400 5.50 19.28 10.32
CA VAL A 400 6.52 18.51 11.07
C VAL A 400 7.49 17.79 10.12
N LYS A 401 7.00 17.18 9.04
CA LYS A 401 7.87 16.57 8.01
C LYS A 401 8.81 17.61 7.38
N LEU A 402 8.29 18.77 7.02
CA LEU A 402 9.09 19.88 6.47
C LEU A 402 10.11 20.41 7.50
N GLY A 403 9.71 20.59 8.75
CA GLY A 403 10.62 21.01 9.81
C GLY A 403 11.78 20.05 10.03
N ARG A 404 11.52 18.72 9.98
CA ARG A 404 12.58 17.70 10.01
C ARG A 404 13.48 17.77 8.78
N SER A 405 12.90 18.01 7.59
CA SER A 405 13.67 18.21 6.36
C SER A 405 14.61 19.42 6.47
N ALA A 406 14.10 20.57 6.96
CA ALA A 406 14.90 21.76 7.20
C ALA A 406 16.05 21.51 8.19
N ARG A 407 15.76 20.79 9.32
CA ARG A 407 16.82 20.39 10.28
C ARG A 407 17.89 19.52 9.64
N ASN A 408 17.48 18.52 8.86
CA ASN A 408 18.42 17.63 8.16
C ASN A 408 19.29 18.41 7.16
N GLY A 409 18.71 19.34 6.42
CA GLY A 409 19.44 20.22 5.50
C GLY A 409 20.48 21.09 6.21
N ALA A 410 20.21 21.49 7.45
CA ALA A 410 21.12 22.26 8.31
C ALA A 410 22.04 21.38 9.18
N ASN A 411 21.98 20.05 9.07
CA ASN A 411 22.70 19.10 9.93
C ASN A 411 22.44 19.28 11.44
N ILE A 412 21.23 19.71 11.81
CA ILE A 412 20.82 19.90 13.20
C ILE A 412 19.98 18.70 13.66
N LYS A 413 20.45 17.99 14.68
CA LYS A 413 19.71 16.86 15.27
C LYS A 413 18.35 17.33 15.80
N ASN A 414 17.33 16.47 15.69
CA ASN A 414 15.99 16.82 16.23
C ASN A 414 15.99 17.03 17.75
N ARG A 415 16.91 16.42 18.50
CA ARG A 415 17.08 16.59 19.93
C ARG A 415 17.67 17.94 20.34
N GLN A 416 18.30 18.68 19.39
CA GLN A 416 18.78 20.03 19.65
C GLN A 416 17.58 21.00 19.61
N PRO A 417 17.15 21.62 20.72
CA PRO A 417 16.11 22.63 20.68
C PRO A 417 16.50 23.83 19.84
N LEU A 418 15.52 24.45 19.19
CA LEU A 418 15.67 25.70 18.47
C LEU A 418 14.71 26.74 19.03
N SER A 419 15.10 28.02 18.90
CA SER A 419 14.31 29.14 19.43
C SER A 419 12.99 29.31 18.73
N LYS A 420 12.99 29.32 17.38
CA LYS A 420 11.84 29.77 16.59
C LYS A 420 11.69 29.05 15.27
N MET A 421 10.42 28.87 14.90
CA MET A 421 9.96 28.40 13.61
C MET A 421 8.98 29.40 13.02
N LEU A 422 9.14 29.73 11.76
CA LEU A 422 8.27 30.61 10.99
C LEU A 422 7.51 29.78 9.97
N LEU A 423 6.20 29.99 9.87
CA LEU A 423 5.31 29.27 8.94
C LEU A 423 4.62 30.23 8.00
N SER A 424 4.52 29.87 6.71
CA SER A 424 3.75 30.62 5.72
C SER A 424 2.25 30.59 5.95
N THR A 425 1.73 29.52 6.60
CA THR A 425 0.30 29.39 6.91
C THR A 425 -0.12 30.31 8.05
N SER A 426 -1.30 30.93 7.93
CA SER A 426 -1.88 31.83 8.93
C SER A 426 -2.97 31.18 9.81
N GLU A 427 -3.44 30.00 9.42
CA GLU A 427 -4.59 29.34 10.04
C GLU A 427 -4.20 27.98 10.63
N LEU A 428 -3.72 28.01 11.86
CA LEU A 428 -3.48 26.78 12.64
C LEU A 428 -3.88 27.03 14.10
N PRO A 429 -4.89 26.34 14.65
CA PRO A 429 -5.25 26.45 16.06
C PRO A 429 -4.08 26.13 17.01
N ASP A 430 -4.06 26.76 18.19
CA ASP A 430 -2.97 26.65 19.20
C ASP A 430 -2.57 25.21 19.51
N TYR A 431 -3.55 24.32 19.61
CA TYR A 431 -3.31 22.88 19.86
C TYR A 431 -2.31 22.26 18.85
N TYR A 432 -2.43 22.59 17.56
CA TYR A 432 -1.53 22.05 16.54
C TYR A 432 -0.16 22.74 16.58
N GLY A 433 -0.13 24.00 17.01
CA GLY A 433 1.12 24.72 17.29
C GLY A 433 1.94 24.03 18.37
N ASP A 434 1.31 23.57 19.45
CA ASP A 434 1.96 22.82 20.52
C ASP A 434 2.46 21.44 20.02
N ILE A 435 1.68 20.75 19.19
CA ILE A 435 2.13 19.52 18.53
C ILE A 435 3.44 19.77 17.75
N ILE A 436 3.51 20.84 16.95
CA ILE A 436 4.67 21.17 16.15
C ILE A 436 5.88 21.50 17.02
N LYS A 437 5.68 22.28 18.09
CA LYS A 437 6.74 22.61 19.06
C LYS A 437 7.35 21.37 19.69
N ASP A 438 6.50 20.45 20.16
CA ASP A 438 6.94 19.20 20.78
C ASP A 438 7.70 18.30 19.82
N GLU A 439 7.14 18.07 18.62
CA GLU A 439 7.70 17.16 17.63
C GLU A 439 9.03 17.63 17.05
N LEU A 440 9.22 18.93 16.97
CA LEU A 440 10.40 19.55 16.41
C LEU A 440 11.34 20.16 17.46
N ASN A 441 11.00 20.09 18.76
CA ASN A 441 11.74 20.76 19.81
C ASN A 441 11.97 22.24 19.51
N ILE A 442 10.87 22.97 19.24
CA ILE A 442 10.86 24.41 18.95
C ILE A 442 10.20 25.14 20.11
N LYS A 443 10.78 26.27 20.55
CA LYS A 443 10.22 27.05 21.65
C LYS A 443 9.03 27.91 21.20
N GLU A 444 9.12 28.51 20.02
CA GLU A 444 8.10 29.41 19.47
C GLU A 444 7.77 29.07 18.01
N VAL A 445 6.48 29.11 17.67
CA VAL A 445 5.99 28.98 16.29
C VAL A 445 5.25 30.23 15.92
N GLU A 446 5.70 30.93 14.86
CA GLU A 446 5.07 32.13 14.31
C GLU A 446 4.31 31.75 13.02
N LEU A 447 3.01 32.06 12.99
CA LEU A 447 2.12 31.79 11.85
C LEU A 447 2.03 33.01 10.91
N GLY A 448 1.78 32.78 9.62
CA GLY A 448 1.56 33.84 8.64
C GLY A 448 2.80 34.70 8.36
N ALA A 449 3.99 34.16 8.61
CA ALA A 449 5.23 34.89 8.39
C ALA A 449 5.54 35.08 6.91
N ASP A 450 6.08 36.22 6.57
CA ASP A 450 6.65 36.50 5.22
C ASP A 450 8.03 35.83 5.13
N LEU A 451 8.04 34.59 4.65
CA LEU A 451 9.27 33.78 4.55
C LEU A 451 10.28 34.33 3.55
N SER A 452 9.87 35.23 2.63
CA SER A 452 10.79 35.78 1.63
C SER A 452 11.96 36.56 2.24
N LYS A 453 11.80 37.01 3.49
CA LYS A 453 12.84 37.72 4.26
C LYS A 453 13.95 36.83 4.79
N TYR A 454 13.73 35.53 4.78
CA TYR A 454 14.60 34.53 5.42
C TYR A 454 15.18 33.51 4.43
N VAL A 455 14.87 33.67 3.12
CA VAL A 455 15.27 32.74 2.07
C VAL A 455 15.93 33.44 0.91
N ASN A 456 16.88 32.79 0.28
CA ASN A 456 17.38 33.13 -1.05
C ASN A 456 16.72 32.21 -2.07
N PHE A 457 16.37 32.77 -3.22
CA PHE A 457 15.91 32.04 -4.38
C PHE A 457 17.11 31.67 -5.26
N GLU A 458 17.20 30.43 -5.69
CA GLU A 458 18.13 29.98 -6.70
C GLU A 458 17.34 29.40 -7.87
N ILE A 459 17.51 30.00 -9.06
CA ILE A 459 16.78 29.59 -10.26
C ILE A 459 17.77 28.93 -11.22
N LYS A 460 17.46 27.70 -11.63
CA LYS A 460 18.25 26.91 -12.58
C LYS A 460 17.40 26.52 -13.79
N PRO A 461 18.00 26.40 -14.99
CA PRO A 461 17.30 25.85 -16.14
C PRO A 461 16.96 24.37 -15.91
N ASN A 462 15.74 23.98 -16.24
CA ASN A 462 15.30 22.60 -16.27
C ASN A 462 15.93 21.89 -17.48
N LEU A 463 17.04 21.19 -17.26
CA LEU A 463 17.83 20.57 -18.32
C LEU A 463 17.08 19.53 -19.17
N PRO A 464 16.22 18.66 -18.63
CA PRO A 464 15.36 17.79 -19.42
C PRO A 464 14.50 18.51 -20.47
N VAL A 465 14.08 19.75 -20.18
CA VAL A 465 13.23 20.56 -21.06
C VAL A 465 14.10 21.45 -21.97
N LEU A 466 14.85 22.37 -21.37
CA LEU A 466 15.67 23.34 -22.12
C LEU A 466 16.85 22.70 -22.85
N GLY A 467 17.40 21.61 -22.34
CA GLY A 467 18.53 20.92 -22.97
C GLY A 467 18.20 20.31 -24.31
N ARG A 468 16.96 19.88 -24.52
CA ARG A 468 16.51 19.35 -25.82
C ARG A 468 16.40 20.45 -26.89
N ALA A 469 15.95 21.65 -26.51
CA ALA A 469 15.74 22.75 -27.43
C ALA A 469 17.00 23.63 -27.62
N TYR A 470 17.77 23.85 -26.55
CA TYR A 470 18.83 24.86 -26.48
C TYR A 470 20.17 24.30 -25.92
N GLY A 471 20.48 23.02 -26.09
CA GLY A 471 21.61 22.32 -25.44
C GLY A 471 22.94 23.08 -25.44
N LYS A 472 23.34 23.66 -26.61
CA LYS A 472 24.61 24.43 -26.72
C LYS A 472 24.55 25.81 -26.01
N LEU A 473 23.36 26.35 -25.81
CA LEU A 473 23.13 27.67 -25.20
C LEU A 473 22.93 27.58 -23.68
N ILE A 474 22.82 26.40 -23.09
CA ILE A 474 22.58 26.19 -21.65
C ILE A 474 23.57 26.99 -20.76
N PRO A 475 24.89 26.99 -21.00
CA PRO A 475 25.81 27.79 -20.19
C PRO A 475 25.48 29.30 -20.21
N ALA A 476 25.12 29.82 -21.38
CA ALA A 476 24.78 31.24 -21.55
C ALA A 476 23.38 31.55 -20.91
N ILE A 477 22.41 30.65 -21.05
CA ILE A 477 21.10 30.74 -20.37
C ILE A 477 21.30 30.79 -18.86
N ARG A 478 22.14 29.91 -18.29
CA ARG A 478 22.46 29.93 -16.84
C ARG A 478 23.02 31.26 -16.39
N LYS A 479 23.96 31.84 -17.18
CA LYS A 479 24.58 33.12 -16.86
C LYS A 479 23.55 34.24 -16.88
N GLU A 480 22.66 34.23 -17.85
CA GLU A 480 21.60 35.23 -17.98
C GLU A 480 20.58 35.13 -16.85
N ILE A 481 20.14 33.93 -16.50
CA ILE A 481 19.27 33.70 -15.34
C ILE A 481 19.93 34.16 -14.04
N ALA A 482 21.23 33.83 -13.83
CA ALA A 482 21.96 34.24 -12.64
C ALA A 482 22.18 35.76 -12.52
N SER A 483 22.15 36.50 -13.63
CA SER A 483 22.27 37.97 -13.63
C SER A 483 20.99 38.69 -13.22
N ARG A 484 19.85 38.00 -13.21
CA ARG A 484 18.53 38.57 -12.84
C ARG A 484 18.36 38.62 -11.33
N ASN A 485 17.48 39.52 -10.87
CA ASN A 485 17.03 39.50 -9.49
C ASN A 485 16.26 38.16 -9.24
N GLN A 486 16.85 37.27 -8.49
CA GLN A 486 16.32 35.92 -8.30
C GLN A 486 14.95 35.90 -7.62
N MET A 487 14.73 36.82 -6.65
CA MET A 487 13.45 36.95 -5.96
C MET A 487 12.33 37.39 -6.89
N GLU A 488 12.55 38.46 -7.66
CA GLU A 488 11.55 38.99 -8.60
C GLU A 488 11.24 37.97 -9.70
N LEU A 489 12.27 37.31 -10.22
CA LEU A 489 12.10 36.29 -11.24
C LEU A 489 11.32 35.08 -10.67
N ALA A 490 11.67 34.60 -9.46
CA ALA A 490 10.96 33.50 -8.81
C ALA A 490 9.48 33.82 -8.59
N GLN A 491 9.17 35.00 -8.05
CA GLN A 491 7.79 35.45 -7.83
C GLN A 491 7.01 35.57 -9.15
N LYS A 492 7.64 36.12 -10.20
CA LYS A 492 7.02 36.22 -11.53
C LYS A 492 6.65 34.84 -12.09
N ILE A 493 7.58 33.87 -12.02
CA ILE A 493 7.38 32.51 -12.53
C ILE A 493 6.35 31.73 -11.68
N GLN A 494 6.39 31.83 -10.36
CA GLN A 494 5.43 31.20 -9.47
C GLN A 494 3.99 31.70 -9.65
N ASN A 495 3.85 32.96 -10.04
CA ASN A 495 2.54 33.56 -10.37
C ASN A 495 2.09 33.29 -11.82
N GLY A 496 2.73 32.33 -12.52
CA GLY A 496 2.39 31.95 -13.89
C GLY A 496 2.86 32.93 -14.96
N GLY A 497 3.74 33.88 -14.61
CA GLY A 497 4.34 34.83 -15.57
C GLY A 497 5.44 34.18 -16.42
N VAL A 498 5.77 34.82 -17.51
CA VAL A 498 6.85 34.44 -18.43
C VAL A 498 7.92 35.52 -18.44
N GLU A 499 9.19 35.12 -18.34
CA GLU A 499 10.35 36.02 -18.55
C GLU A 499 10.99 35.69 -19.88
N VAL A 500 11.29 36.72 -20.67
CA VAL A 500 11.97 36.58 -21.95
C VAL A 500 13.44 37.01 -21.80
N ILE A 501 14.34 36.10 -22.17
CA ILE A 501 15.79 36.38 -22.22
C ILE A 501 16.29 36.26 -23.65
N THR A 502 17.30 37.08 -23.98
CA THR A 502 17.98 37.00 -25.28
C THR A 502 19.37 36.43 -25.10
N VAL A 503 19.64 35.28 -25.70
CA VAL A 503 20.93 34.59 -25.62
C VAL A 503 21.44 34.30 -27.02
N ASP A 504 22.57 34.85 -27.38
CA ASP A 504 23.22 34.68 -28.72
C ASP A 504 22.24 34.96 -29.87
N GLY A 505 21.38 35.98 -29.70
CA GLY A 505 20.41 36.42 -30.70
C GLY A 505 19.12 35.59 -30.76
N ASN A 506 18.95 34.63 -29.87
CA ASN A 506 17.71 33.86 -29.70
C ASN A 506 16.89 34.40 -28.52
N GLU A 507 15.62 34.67 -28.77
CA GLU A 507 14.66 34.94 -27.69
C GLU A 507 14.17 33.64 -27.09
N ILE A 508 14.28 33.48 -25.76
CA ILE A 508 13.92 32.30 -25.01
C ILE A 508 12.93 32.71 -23.94
N GLU A 509 11.76 32.09 -23.96
CA GLU A 509 10.74 32.27 -22.93
C GLU A 509 11.06 31.35 -21.75
N LEU A 510 11.15 31.92 -20.54
CA LEU A 510 11.33 31.23 -19.27
C LEU A 510 10.02 31.22 -18.50
N ASN A 511 9.56 30.03 -18.14
CA ASN A 511 8.31 29.77 -17.41
C ASN A 511 8.48 28.66 -16.37
N ALA A 512 7.41 28.28 -15.69
CA ALA A 512 7.44 27.26 -14.64
C ALA A 512 7.82 25.84 -15.13
N GLU A 513 7.66 25.52 -16.43
CA GLU A 513 8.01 24.22 -16.99
C GLU A 513 9.52 24.09 -17.24
N ASN A 514 10.16 25.18 -17.62
CA ASN A 514 11.55 25.18 -18.07
C ASN A 514 12.55 25.76 -17.05
N LEU A 515 12.06 26.19 -15.89
CA LEU A 515 12.88 26.64 -14.77
C LEU A 515 12.66 25.78 -13.51
N LEU A 516 13.73 25.53 -12.79
CA LEU A 516 13.71 24.96 -11.45
C LEU A 516 13.98 26.09 -10.46
N VAL A 517 12.95 26.46 -9.69
CA VAL A 517 13.05 27.45 -8.63
C VAL A 517 13.26 26.72 -7.32
N THR A 518 14.40 26.90 -6.68
CA THR A 518 14.73 26.37 -5.37
C THR A 518 14.88 27.48 -4.36
N MET A 519 14.46 27.24 -3.11
CA MET A 519 14.63 28.16 -2.00
C MET A 519 15.64 27.59 -1.01
N GLN A 520 16.53 28.41 -0.51
CA GLN A 520 17.50 28.05 0.53
C GLN A 520 17.44 29.10 1.64
N GLY A 521 17.57 28.65 2.91
CA GLY A 521 17.64 29.58 4.03
C GLY A 521 18.84 30.54 3.91
N LEU A 522 18.66 31.78 4.35
CA LEU A 522 19.77 32.70 4.60
C LEU A 522 20.66 32.17 5.71
N GLU A 523 21.85 32.76 5.89
CA GLU A 523 22.74 32.46 7.01
C GLU A 523 21.99 32.60 8.35
N GLY A 524 22.04 31.59 9.21
CA GLY A 524 21.26 31.52 10.45
C GLY A 524 19.86 30.96 10.29
N PHE A 525 19.42 30.60 9.08
CA PHE A 525 18.09 30.05 8.83
C PHE A 525 18.13 28.79 7.98
N ALA A 526 17.22 27.85 8.24
CA ALA A 526 17.02 26.65 7.42
C ALA A 526 15.59 26.64 6.86
N PHE A 527 15.43 26.38 5.57
CA PHE A 527 14.15 26.37 4.87
C PHE A 527 13.79 24.97 4.36
N ALA A 528 12.51 24.64 4.42
CA ALA A 528 11.90 23.57 3.62
C ALA A 528 10.48 24.01 3.21
N GLY A 529 10.02 23.56 2.02
CA GLY A 529 8.68 23.91 1.54
C GLY A 529 8.15 22.91 0.53
N GLU A 530 6.83 22.79 0.47
CA GLU A 530 6.11 21.94 -0.47
C GLU A 530 4.73 22.52 -0.76
N GLY A 531 4.46 22.84 -2.04
CA GLY A 531 3.26 23.54 -2.46
C GLY A 531 3.17 24.95 -1.83
N SER A 532 2.06 25.25 -1.16
CA SER A 532 1.84 26.52 -0.47
C SER A 532 2.40 26.57 0.96
N VAL A 533 2.88 25.43 1.50
CA VAL A 533 3.36 25.35 2.88
C VAL A 533 4.88 25.51 2.89
N GLY A 534 5.36 26.53 3.57
CA GLY A 534 6.78 26.82 3.80
C GLY A 534 7.10 26.90 5.29
N VAL A 535 8.31 26.47 5.63
CA VAL A 535 8.86 26.39 6.99
C VAL A 535 10.24 27.01 6.98
N VAL A 536 10.50 27.93 7.90
CA VAL A 536 11.84 28.45 8.20
C VAL A 536 12.17 28.18 9.67
N LEU A 537 13.33 27.64 9.94
CA LEU A 537 13.86 27.45 11.29
C LEU A 537 14.98 28.46 11.56
N ASP A 538 14.92 29.15 12.69
CA ASP A 538 16.08 29.87 13.24
C ASP A 538 17.08 28.84 13.76
N THR A 539 18.26 28.80 13.17
CA THR A 539 19.31 27.83 13.48
C THR A 539 20.33 28.37 14.48
N THR A 540 20.11 29.54 15.03
CA THR A 540 20.96 30.15 16.08
C THR A 540 20.82 29.38 17.37
N ILE A 541 21.93 28.79 17.86
CA ILE A 541 21.95 27.99 19.08
C ILE A 541 22.57 28.82 20.20
N THR A 542 21.73 29.27 21.14
CA THR A 542 22.22 29.94 22.38
C THR A 542 22.82 28.92 23.35
N ASP A 543 23.52 29.39 24.36
CA ASP A 543 24.14 28.52 25.37
C ASP A 543 23.07 27.71 26.14
N GLU A 544 21.93 28.32 26.44
CA GLU A 544 20.79 27.62 27.09
C GLU A 544 20.23 26.51 26.20
N LEU A 545 20.04 26.77 24.90
CA LEU A 545 19.57 25.77 23.94
C LEU A 545 20.59 24.64 23.73
N ARG A 546 21.89 24.96 23.83
CA ARG A 546 22.97 23.97 23.76
C ARG A 546 22.96 23.05 24.97
N GLU A 547 22.85 23.60 26.18
CA GLU A 547 22.74 22.83 27.42
C GLU A 547 21.53 21.89 27.38
N GLU A 548 20.34 22.40 27.01
CA GLU A 548 19.16 21.57 26.87
C GLU A 548 19.34 20.48 25.80
N GLY A 549 20.04 20.76 24.71
CA GLY A 549 20.45 19.77 23.69
C GLY A 549 21.35 18.66 24.25
N HIS A 550 22.27 19.01 25.15
CA HIS A 550 23.09 18.01 25.87
C HIS A 550 22.24 17.13 26.77
N VAL A 551 21.31 17.71 27.55
CA VAL A 551 20.40 16.96 28.44
C VAL A 551 19.59 15.94 27.65
N ARG A 552 18.96 16.35 26.54
CA ARG A 552 18.17 15.44 25.68
C ARG A 552 19.01 14.30 25.07
N GLU A 553 20.25 14.58 24.71
CA GLU A 553 21.16 13.54 24.22
C GLU A 553 21.59 12.58 25.35
N ILE A 554 21.86 13.09 26.56
CA ILE A 554 22.16 12.30 27.76
C ILE A 554 20.99 11.36 28.09
N ILE A 555 19.76 11.89 28.16
CA ILE A 555 18.55 11.08 28.39
C ILE A 555 18.44 9.95 27.37
N SER A 556 18.69 10.26 26.09
CA SER A 556 18.66 9.22 25.04
C SER A 556 19.74 8.15 25.24
N LYS A 557 20.94 8.53 25.70
CA LYS A 557 22.00 7.56 25.99
C LYS A 557 21.64 6.67 27.17
N ILE A 558 21.07 7.24 28.23
CA ILE A 558 20.59 6.48 29.39
C ILE A 558 19.53 5.46 28.97
N GLN A 559 18.53 5.87 28.17
CA GLN A 559 17.49 4.97 27.68
C GLN A 559 18.06 3.82 26.81
N ASN A 560 19.07 4.11 25.98
CA ASN A 560 19.77 3.06 25.23
C ASN A 560 20.51 2.09 26.15
N MET A 561 21.23 2.59 27.17
CA MET A 561 21.93 1.75 28.14
C MET A 561 20.97 0.86 28.92
N ARG A 562 19.79 1.38 29.33
CA ARG A 562 18.74 0.58 29.98
C ARG A 562 18.30 -0.58 29.10
N LYS A 563 18.08 -0.32 27.79
CA LYS A 563 17.68 -1.34 26.81
C LYS A 563 18.79 -2.38 26.60
N GLU A 564 20.03 -1.95 26.46
CA GLU A 564 21.18 -2.84 26.25
C GLU A 564 21.47 -3.70 27.49
N SER A 565 21.16 -3.19 28.67
CA SER A 565 21.23 -3.92 29.95
C SER A 565 20.04 -4.85 30.19
N GLY A 566 19.04 -4.90 29.29
CA GLY A 566 17.87 -5.77 29.43
C GLY A 566 16.90 -5.34 30.54
N PHE A 567 16.88 -4.06 30.92
CA PHE A 567 15.97 -3.57 31.95
C PHE A 567 14.55 -3.43 31.40
N GLU A 568 13.58 -3.75 32.24
CA GLU A 568 12.16 -3.54 31.96
C GLU A 568 11.83 -2.04 31.91
N VAL A 569 10.70 -1.70 31.26
CA VAL A 569 10.27 -0.30 31.09
C VAL A 569 10.07 0.41 32.44
N ALA A 570 9.52 -0.30 33.43
CA ALA A 570 9.21 0.23 34.77
C ALA A 570 10.39 0.17 35.75
N ASP A 571 11.53 -0.43 35.38
CA ASP A 571 12.66 -0.58 36.27
C ASP A 571 13.25 0.77 36.67
N LYS A 572 13.47 0.98 37.96
CA LYS A 572 14.18 2.13 38.49
C LYS A 572 15.68 1.88 38.47
N ILE A 573 16.45 2.94 38.23
CA ILE A 573 17.89 2.82 38.07
C ILE A 573 18.67 3.80 39.00
N THR A 574 19.93 3.43 39.24
CA THR A 574 20.98 4.36 39.68
C THR A 574 21.84 4.68 38.45
N LEU A 575 22.05 5.97 38.19
CA LEU A 575 22.92 6.46 37.10
C LEU A 575 24.26 6.88 37.71
N TYR A 576 25.35 6.38 37.11
CA TYR A 576 26.72 6.78 37.42
C TYR A 576 27.25 7.65 36.28
N VAL A 577 27.84 8.80 36.62
CA VAL A 577 28.45 9.73 35.66
C VAL A 577 29.82 10.18 36.14
N ALA A 578 30.76 10.23 35.22
CA ALA A 578 32.12 10.64 35.52
C ALA A 578 32.80 11.31 34.31
N GLU A 579 33.88 12.05 34.59
CA GLU A 579 34.65 12.83 33.61
C GLU A 579 33.80 13.89 32.87
N ASN A 580 34.45 14.90 32.29
CA ASN A 580 33.82 16.04 31.61
C ASN A 580 33.01 16.99 32.52
N ASP A 581 33.74 17.86 33.21
CA ASP A 581 33.15 18.82 34.20
C ASP A 581 32.01 19.64 33.62
N MET A 582 32.07 20.05 32.34
CA MET A 582 31.03 20.82 31.68
C MET A 582 29.71 20.02 31.62
N LEU A 583 29.76 18.76 31.21
CA LEU A 583 28.57 17.90 31.14
C LEU A 583 28.04 17.52 32.53
N LEU A 584 28.93 17.32 33.50
CA LEU A 584 28.53 17.08 34.90
C LEU A 584 27.79 18.28 35.50
N ASP A 585 28.21 19.50 35.19
CA ASP A 585 27.48 20.71 35.63
C ASP A 585 26.12 20.85 34.94
N VAL A 586 26.01 20.51 33.67
CA VAL A 586 24.73 20.41 32.95
C VAL A 586 23.81 19.36 33.60
N ILE A 587 24.34 18.18 33.97
CA ILE A 587 23.55 17.13 34.63
C ILE A 587 23.04 17.61 35.97
N LYS A 588 23.87 18.26 36.78
CA LYS A 588 23.45 18.83 38.08
C LYS A 588 22.35 19.89 37.92
N LYS A 589 22.47 20.77 36.93
CA LYS A 589 21.49 21.81 36.61
C LYS A 589 20.12 21.26 36.23
N PHE A 590 20.09 20.11 35.52
CA PHE A 590 18.88 19.48 35.01
C PHE A 590 18.60 18.10 35.65
N GLU A 591 19.07 17.89 36.88
CA GLU A 591 18.98 16.60 37.58
C GLU A 591 17.57 16.06 37.65
N ASP A 592 16.59 16.89 38.03
CA ASP A 592 15.18 16.51 38.18
C ASP A 592 14.57 16.05 36.86
N VAL A 593 14.91 16.72 35.76
CA VAL A 593 14.44 16.35 34.42
C VAL A 593 15.01 14.99 34.01
N ILE A 594 16.31 14.79 34.21
CA ILE A 594 16.98 13.53 33.85
C ILE A 594 16.39 12.38 34.68
N LYS A 595 16.24 12.58 36.01
CA LYS A 595 15.66 11.56 36.90
C LYS A 595 14.26 11.15 36.45
N LYS A 596 13.40 12.13 36.18
CA LYS A 596 12.02 11.90 35.77
C LYS A 596 11.92 11.15 34.42
N GLU A 597 12.67 11.59 33.41
CA GLU A 597 12.61 11.06 32.06
C GLU A 597 13.27 9.68 31.89
N THR A 598 14.09 9.26 32.86
CA THR A 598 14.86 8.01 32.79
C THR A 598 14.54 7.02 33.91
N LEU A 599 13.58 7.33 34.79
CA LEU A 599 13.30 6.58 36.03
C LEU A 599 14.54 6.37 36.89
N THR A 600 15.40 7.40 36.95
CA THR A 600 16.62 7.42 37.80
C THR A 600 16.27 7.92 39.18
N GLU A 601 16.47 7.10 40.20
CA GLU A 601 16.27 7.52 41.60
C GLU A 601 17.49 8.28 42.16
N GLU A 602 18.69 7.86 41.78
CA GLU A 602 19.93 8.40 42.29
C GLU A 602 20.95 8.64 41.15
N ILE A 603 21.64 9.77 41.19
CA ILE A 603 22.79 10.05 40.32
C ILE A 603 24.05 10.10 41.16
N VAL A 604 25.00 9.22 40.86
CA VAL A 604 26.29 9.12 41.56
C VAL A 604 27.37 9.75 40.69
N TYR A 605 28.00 10.76 41.20
CA TYR A 605 29.08 11.49 40.50
C TYR A 605 30.43 10.91 40.88
N ASN A 606 31.24 10.54 39.88
CA ASN A 606 32.59 9.98 40.02
C ASN A 606 32.65 8.77 40.98
N GLY A 607 31.60 7.96 41.05
CA GLY A 607 31.53 6.74 41.85
C GLY A 607 32.31 5.58 41.19
N ASP A 608 32.37 4.45 41.91
CA ASP A 608 32.95 3.22 41.35
C ASP A 608 31.90 2.45 40.56
N ALA A 609 32.08 2.38 39.22
CA ALA A 609 31.15 1.71 38.32
C ALA A 609 31.90 1.24 37.05
N ASP A 610 31.29 0.28 36.34
CA ASP A 610 31.80 -0.17 35.04
C ASP A 610 31.31 0.79 33.94
N TYR A 611 32.10 1.85 33.73
CA TYR A 611 31.75 2.93 32.82
C TYR A 611 31.92 2.56 31.35
N SER A 612 30.94 2.95 30.55
CA SER A 612 31.04 3.05 29.09
C SER A 612 31.15 4.51 28.63
N GLU A 613 31.83 4.73 27.52
CA GLU A 613 31.94 6.06 26.91
C GLU A 613 30.71 6.37 26.06
N ALA A 614 30.05 7.50 26.35
CA ALA A 614 28.93 8.02 25.59
C ALA A 614 29.31 9.33 24.89
N LYS A 615 29.10 9.39 23.57
CA LYS A 615 29.33 10.63 22.82
C LYS A 615 28.07 11.50 22.85
N VAL A 616 28.17 12.67 23.52
CA VAL A 616 27.11 13.65 23.73
C VAL A 616 27.43 14.92 22.93
N ASN A 617 26.84 15.07 21.73
CA ASN A 617 27.04 16.23 20.82
C ASN A 617 28.49 16.63 20.55
N GLY A 618 29.40 15.65 20.49
CA GLY A 618 30.81 15.86 20.25
C GLY A 618 31.70 15.65 21.47
N GLU A 619 31.15 15.82 22.66
CA GLU A 619 31.79 15.61 23.95
C GLU A 619 31.70 14.14 24.39
N ILE A 620 32.69 13.67 25.17
CA ILE A 620 32.68 12.32 25.75
C ILE A 620 32.29 12.41 27.22
N LEU A 621 31.31 11.60 27.63
CA LEU A 621 30.88 11.43 29.00
C LEU A 621 31.00 9.95 29.38
N LYS A 622 31.55 9.63 30.53
CA LYS A 622 31.51 8.26 31.07
C LYS A 622 30.23 8.03 31.84
N MET A 623 29.52 6.98 31.49
CA MET A 623 28.22 6.66 32.07
C MET A 623 28.09 5.16 32.36
N ALA A 624 27.36 4.83 33.43
CA ALA A 624 26.94 3.48 33.73
C ALA A 624 25.52 3.50 34.37
N VAL A 625 24.77 2.43 34.21
CA VAL A 625 23.44 2.26 34.83
C VAL A 625 23.40 0.95 35.60
N SER A 626 22.77 0.95 36.76
CA SER A 626 22.46 -0.26 37.51
C SER A 626 21.00 -0.30 37.89
N LYS A 627 20.40 -1.49 37.81
CA LYS A 627 19.01 -1.70 38.27
C LYS A 627 18.99 -1.55 39.80
N ARG A 628 18.02 -0.81 40.28
CA ARG A 628 17.76 -0.69 41.73
C ARG A 628 16.81 -1.80 42.15
N ALA A 629 17.17 -2.51 43.20
CA ALA A 629 16.41 -3.63 43.73
C ALA A 629 15.07 -3.20 44.34
#